data_1430fa94b12f750a1c2ccdf16f42dd64
#
_entry.id   1430fa94b12f750a1c2ccdf16f42dd64
#
_cell.length_a   1.000
_cell.length_b   1.000
_cell.length_c   1.000
_cell.angle_alpha   90.00
_cell.angle_beta   90.00
_cell.angle_gamma   90.00
#
_symmetry.space_group_name_H-M   'P 1'
#
loop_
_entity.id
_entity.type
_entity.pdbx_description
1 polymer ?
#
loop_
_entity_poly.entity_id
_entity_poly.type
_entity_poly.pdbx_seq_one_letter_code
_entity_poly.pdbx_strand_id
1 'polypeptide(L)'
;MRTLLLCVIALCSQVMSMTAQVTGRIEYPHRADYEDQVVLPVDDKGLVIQSFAKDSKEGKRYFKTEFYSTAMKLISTDSILIDKGMYFYSDVVESGVLYTVLRQKDGSFMIVAFNPATHKITTTDGEYTRKGSMRNLVIANGSVVFSSTQKKLDRIGIIDLKTGNCRFTDIHFPKVKDKNIFVLENTVIDNTIYALVGVETDVYLLRLDMQGNQLGANNLTADIAERIISASVSKAGNKFFVTGTYSKSKKGGAEGIFFSELKDDRFNNIKFYNFLKLKNFTEYMSDRKQAKIERRKEKAEKAGKEYSLKYLMASHRIMTDGKDYFYLGEAYYPVYRTTWIGNTMITTFAGYNYTHAVLAKFDVAGNLLWDECFPMEPRLMPMYVKHFVSASMKGNNVNLLFTDKNRLVSKLFRNADGNVIQDRTSEIIETDNEDEDVKKMRYSNSQHWYGDNFLVYGTQVVKNSKTGERRKVFAVTKYTIK
;
A
#
# COMPACT_ATOMS: atom_id res chain seq x y z
N MET A 1 -52.82 10.38 50.60
CA MET A 1 -51.41 10.76 50.23
C MET A 1 -50.79 9.63 49.45
N ARG A 2 -50.68 9.77 48.15
CA ARG A 2 -50.06 8.79 47.25
C ARG A 2 -48.66 9.31 46.92
N THR A 3 -47.64 8.61 47.39
CA THR A 3 -46.25 8.90 47.10
C THR A 3 -45.90 8.28 45.76
N LEU A 4 -45.63 9.12 44.76
CA LEU A 4 -45.18 8.71 43.45
C LEU A 4 -43.67 8.40 43.51
N LEU A 5 -43.31 7.13 43.32
CA LEU A 5 -41.91 6.69 43.20
C LEU A 5 -41.47 6.87 41.75
N LEU A 6 -40.69 7.90 41.48
CA LEU A 6 -40.06 8.13 40.17
C LEU A 6 -38.82 7.24 40.07
N CYS A 7 -38.93 6.11 39.34
CA CYS A 7 -37.77 5.34 38.90
C CYS A 7 -37.14 6.07 37.70
N VAL A 8 -36.07 6.77 37.95
CA VAL A 8 -35.17 7.25 36.90
C VAL A 8 -34.33 6.06 36.42
N ILE A 9 -34.76 5.48 35.31
CA ILE A 9 -33.93 4.50 34.59
C ILE A 9 -32.84 5.31 33.88
N ALA A 10 -31.66 5.39 34.51
CA ALA A 10 -30.46 5.85 33.85
C ALA A 10 -30.06 4.79 32.81
N LEU A 11 -30.45 4.98 31.55
CA LEU A 11 -29.83 4.28 30.43
C LEU A 11 -28.37 4.75 30.36
N CYS A 12 -27.49 4.04 31.04
CA CYS A 12 -26.06 4.08 30.69
C CYS A 12 -25.92 3.48 29.29
N SER A 13 -25.95 4.33 28.28
CA SER A 13 -25.38 4.01 26.96
C SER A 13 -23.91 3.77 27.22
N GLN A 14 -23.52 2.53 27.43
CA GLN A 14 -22.12 2.11 27.28
C GLN A 14 -21.77 2.40 25.82
N VAL A 15 -21.10 3.52 25.57
CA VAL A 15 -20.32 3.73 24.37
C VAL A 15 -19.25 2.64 24.45
N MET A 16 -19.50 1.50 23.80
CA MET A 16 -18.46 0.50 23.58
C MET A 16 -17.42 1.21 22.72
N SER A 17 -16.37 1.73 23.35
CA SER A 17 -15.18 2.15 22.61
C SER A 17 -14.64 0.90 21.96
N MET A 18 -14.75 0.83 20.64
CA MET A 18 -14.11 -0.22 19.86
C MET A 18 -12.60 -0.08 20.05
N THR A 19 -11.98 -1.05 20.71
CA THR A 19 -10.53 -1.05 20.98
C THR A 19 -9.87 -2.10 20.12
N ALA A 20 -8.70 -1.75 19.59
CA ALA A 20 -7.84 -2.73 18.96
C ALA A 20 -7.30 -3.67 20.03
N GLN A 21 -7.68 -4.94 19.96
CA GLN A 21 -7.30 -5.94 20.97
C GLN A 21 -6.19 -6.85 20.42
N VAL A 22 -5.14 -7.07 21.23
CA VAL A 22 -4.13 -8.09 20.95
C VAL A 22 -4.76 -9.49 21.04
N THR A 23 -4.67 -10.26 19.97
CA THR A 23 -5.25 -11.62 19.88
C THR A 23 -4.23 -12.69 19.55
N GLY A 24 -2.95 -12.32 19.44
CA GLY A 24 -1.84 -13.23 19.23
C GLY A 24 -0.53 -12.50 19.02
N ARG A 25 0.59 -13.18 19.33
CA ARG A 25 1.92 -12.58 19.24
C ARG A 25 2.99 -13.65 18.96
N ILE A 26 3.98 -13.26 18.15
CA ILE A 26 5.20 -14.02 17.86
C ILE A 26 6.40 -13.13 18.18
N GLU A 27 7.40 -13.64 18.87
CA GLU A 27 8.64 -12.92 19.17
C GLU A 27 9.87 -13.67 18.70
N TYR A 28 10.80 -12.94 18.11
CA TYR A 28 12.13 -13.42 17.77
C TYR A 28 13.17 -12.63 18.56
N PRO A 29 14.09 -13.30 19.30
CA PRO A 29 15.16 -12.63 20.00
C PRO A 29 16.02 -11.80 19.02
N HIS A 30 16.40 -10.59 19.42
CA HIS A 30 17.20 -9.69 18.55
C HIS A 30 18.56 -10.26 18.13
N ARG A 31 19.09 -11.21 18.87
CA ARG A 31 20.35 -11.92 18.57
C ARG A 31 20.11 -13.33 18.00
N ALA A 32 18.94 -13.58 17.44
CA ALA A 32 18.67 -14.84 16.75
C ALA A 32 19.64 -15.04 15.57
N ASP A 33 19.82 -16.28 15.17
CA ASP A 33 20.69 -16.68 14.07
C ASP A 33 20.19 -16.23 12.70
N TYR A 34 19.00 -15.64 12.66
CA TYR A 34 18.31 -15.14 11.48
C TYR A 34 18.04 -13.64 11.57
N GLU A 35 18.09 -12.97 10.44
CA GLU A 35 17.89 -11.52 10.29
C GLU A 35 16.90 -11.18 9.16
N ASP A 36 16.57 -9.88 9.03
CA ASP A 36 15.73 -9.37 7.96
C ASP A 36 14.38 -10.10 7.84
N GLN A 37 13.68 -10.24 8.99
CA GLN A 37 12.37 -10.87 9.01
C GLN A 37 11.37 -10.10 8.13
N VAL A 38 10.74 -10.81 7.19
CA VAL A 38 9.66 -10.31 6.35
C VAL A 38 8.37 -11.00 6.75
N VAL A 39 7.34 -10.21 6.98
CA VAL A 39 6.02 -10.66 7.47
C VAL A 39 5.04 -10.65 6.31
N LEU A 40 4.52 -11.80 5.93
CA LEU A 40 3.78 -12.03 4.70
C LEU A 40 2.44 -12.73 5.02
N PRO A 41 1.35 -12.01 5.15
CA PRO A 41 0.04 -12.62 5.33
C PRO A 41 -0.40 -13.34 4.04
N VAL A 42 -1.00 -14.52 4.21
CA VAL A 42 -1.54 -15.32 3.12
C VAL A 42 -3.04 -15.46 3.32
N ASP A 43 -3.76 -14.38 3.08
CA ASP A 43 -5.21 -14.27 3.29
C ASP A 43 -5.64 -14.84 4.66
N ASP A 44 -6.74 -15.59 4.70
CA ASP A 44 -7.24 -16.32 5.89
C ASP A 44 -6.58 -17.69 6.10
N LYS A 45 -5.60 -18.07 5.28
CA LYS A 45 -4.89 -19.35 5.38
C LYS A 45 -3.81 -19.35 6.45
N GLY A 46 -3.21 -18.20 6.71
CA GLY A 46 -2.18 -18.06 7.72
C GLY A 46 -1.20 -16.92 7.46
N LEU A 47 -0.08 -17.00 8.15
CA LEU A 47 0.99 -16.02 8.11
C LEU A 47 2.31 -16.72 7.80
N VAL A 48 3.06 -16.21 6.83
CA VAL A 48 4.42 -16.63 6.55
C VAL A 48 5.39 -15.59 7.10
N ILE A 49 6.43 -16.04 7.80
CA ILE A 49 7.57 -15.20 8.19
C ILE A 49 8.80 -15.78 7.54
N GLN A 50 9.47 -14.97 6.72
CA GLN A 50 10.69 -15.33 6.04
C GLN A 50 11.89 -14.59 6.61
N SER A 51 13.06 -15.22 6.65
CA SER A 51 14.25 -14.63 7.22
C SER A 51 15.53 -15.25 6.63
N PHE A 52 16.62 -14.50 6.70
CA PHE A 52 17.91 -14.93 6.21
C PHE A 52 18.81 -15.38 7.38
N ALA A 53 19.51 -16.50 7.24
CA ALA A 53 20.54 -16.87 8.19
C ALA A 53 21.69 -15.84 8.16
N LYS A 54 22.22 -15.47 9.33
CA LYS A 54 23.38 -14.58 9.45
C LYS A 54 24.64 -15.25 8.97
N ASP A 55 24.78 -16.53 9.33
CA ASP A 55 25.94 -17.32 8.93
C ASP A 55 25.85 -17.71 7.46
N SER A 56 26.99 -17.75 6.83
CA SER A 56 27.13 -18.19 5.45
C SER A 56 28.33 -19.08 5.29
N LYS A 57 28.20 -20.13 4.49
CA LYS A 57 29.29 -21.03 4.14
C LYS A 57 29.40 -21.12 2.63
N GLU A 58 30.65 -21.04 2.12
CA GLU A 58 30.92 -21.14 0.67
C GLU A 58 30.07 -20.17 -0.20
N GLY A 59 29.85 -18.96 0.30
CA GLY A 59 29.06 -17.96 -0.44
C GLY A 59 27.54 -18.16 -0.42
N LYS A 60 27.05 -19.14 0.36
CA LYS A 60 25.63 -19.46 0.50
C LYS A 60 25.13 -19.28 1.93
N ARG A 61 23.84 -19.01 2.10
CA ARG A 61 23.14 -18.94 3.39
C ARG A 61 21.75 -19.55 3.30
N TYR A 62 21.19 -19.94 4.42
CA TYR A 62 19.81 -20.43 4.46
C TYR A 62 18.82 -19.26 4.41
N PHE A 63 17.75 -19.47 3.64
CA PHE A 63 16.55 -18.66 3.64
C PHE A 63 15.43 -19.50 4.24
N LYS A 64 15.02 -19.11 5.45
CA LYS A 64 14.03 -19.82 6.25
C LYS A 64 12.63 -19.30 5.98
N THR A 65 11.67 -20.18 5.88
CA THR A 65 10.22 -19.91 5.76
C THR A 65 9.50 -20.60 6.91
N GLU A 66 8.84 -19.83 7.76
CA GLU A 66 8.04 -20.30 8.87
C GLU A 66 6.58 -19.98 8.57
N PHE A 67 5.70 -20.98 8.65
CA PHE A 67 4.27 -20.82 8.42
C PHE A 67 3.50 -20.96 9.72
N TYR A 68 2.66 -19.96 10.01
CA TYR A 68 1.84 -19.85 11.21
C TYR A 68 0.37 -19.88 10.85
N SER A 69 -0.45 -20.52 11.69
CA SER A 69 -1.92 -20.45 11.60
C SER A 69 -2.44 -19.03 11.88
N THR A 70 -3.71 -18.81 11.60
CA THR A 70 -4.43 -17.57 11.99
C THR A 70 -4.48 -17.34 13.50
N ALA A 71 -4.23 -18.38 14.31
CA ALA A 71 -4.05 -18.30 15.76
C ALA A 71 -2.61 -18.02 16.20
N MET A 72 -1.71 -17.62 15.27
CA MET A 72 -0.29 -17.34 15.50
C MET A 72 0.52 -18.54 16.03
N LYS A 73 0.09 -19.78 15.75
CA LYS A 73 0.79 -21.02 16.12
C LYS A 73 1.60 -21.51 14.93
N LEU A 74 2.88 -21.83 15.15
CA LEU A 74 3.78 -22.38 14.15
C LEU A 74 3.21 -23.74 13.64
N ILE A 75 3.07 -23.87 12.33
CA ILE A 75 2.60 -25.06 11.65
C ILE A 75 3.77 -25.83 11.00
N SER A 76 4.61 -25.08 10.25
CA SER A 76 5.74 -25.68 9.56
C SER A 76 6.92 -24.72 9.49
N THR A 77 8.11 -25.31 9.37
CA THR A 77 9.36 -24.60 9.10
C THR A 77 10.10 -25.33 8.01
N ASP A 78 10.56 -24.60 7.01
CA ASP A 78 11.39 -25.11 5.93
C ASP A 78 12.50 -24.10 5.60
N SER A 79 13.58 -24.56 4.95
CA SER A 79 14.71 -23.71 4.60
C SER A 79 15.31 -24.15 3.27
N ILE A 80 15.65 -23.19 2.44
CA ILE A 80 16.39 -23.41 1.19
C ILE A 80 17.74 -22.73 1.24
N LEU A 81 18.72 -23.28 0.53
CA LEU A 81 20.05 -22.71 0.41
C LEU A 81 20.07 -21.73 -0.77
N ILE A 82 20.45 -20.49 -0.50
CA ILE A 82 20.50 -19.41 -1.49
C ILE A 82 21.87 -18.75 -1.51
N ASP A 83 22.19 -18.01 -2.56
CA ASP A 83 23.41 -17.20 -2.60
C ASP A 83 23.35 -16.07 -1.56
N LYS A 84 24.47 -15.84 -0.87
CA LYS A 84 24.57 -14.83 0.20
C LYS A 84 24.21 -13.42 -0.25
N GLY A 85 24.44 -13.10 -1.53
CA GLY A 85 24.13 -11.78 -2.12
C GLY A 85 22.65 -11.54 -2.40
N MET A 86 21.81 -12.57 -2.29
CA MET A 86 20.38 -12.41 -2.50
C MET A 86 19.71 -11.65 -1.35
N TYR A 87 18.78 -10.78 -1.68
CA TYR A 87 17.98 -9.99 -0.75
C TYR A 87 16.52 -10.04 -1.14
N PHE A 88 15.63 -9.84 -0.18
CA PHE A 88 14.19 -9.73 -0.41
C PHE A 88 13.91 -8.52 -1.29
N TYR A 89 13.14 -8.72 -2.34
CA TYR A 89 12.79 -7.67 -3.28
C TYR A 89 11.30 -7.33 -3.25
N SER A 90 10.43 -8.33 -3.36
CA SER A 90 8.97 -8.18 -3.37
C SER A 90 8.30 -9.51 -3.07
N ASP A 91 6.99 -9.44 -2.77
CA ASP A 91 6.11 -10.58 -2.62
C ASP A 91 4.80 -10.36 -3.34
N VAL A 92 4.13 -11.46 -3.67
CA VAL A 92 2.78 -11.50 -4.24
C VAL A 92 2.08 -12.76 -3.75
N VAL A 93 0.83 -12.62 -3.30
CA VAL A 93 -0.05 -13.77 -3.07
C VAL A 93 -0.99 -13.91 -4.27
N GLU A 94 -0.95 -15.07 -4.91
CA GLU A 94 -1.81 -15.40 -6.04
C GLU A 94 -2.41 -16.78 -5.87
N SER A 95 -3.74 -16.87 -5.98
CA SER A 95 -4.49 -18.12 -5.81
C SER A 95 -4.13 -18.89 -4.53
N GLY A 96 -3.80 -18.13 -3.46
CA GLY A 96 -3.43 -18.63 -2.14
C GLY A 96 -2.04 -19.29 -2.05
N VAL A 97 -1.18 -19.06 -3.03
CA VAL A 97 0.25 -19.37 -3.01
C VAL A 97 1.01 -18.06 -2.80
N LEU A 98 1.97 -18.07 -1.87
CA LEU A 98 2.87 -16.94 -1.66
C LEU A 98 4.08 -17.08 -2.57
N TYR A 99 4.36 -16.06 -3.34
CA TYR A 99 5.55 -15.93 -4.17
C TYR A 99 6.44 -14.82 -3.62
N THR A 100 7.68 -15.17 -3.31
CA THR A 100 8.69 -14.21 -2.86
C THR A 100 9.76 -14.08 -3.93
N VAL A 101 10.04 -12.86 -4.36
CA VAL A 101 11.10 -12.57 -5.32
C VAL A 101 12.35 -12.15 -4.54
N LEU A 102 13.39 -12.95 -4.64
CA LEU A 102 14.73 -12.64 -4.17
C LEU A 102 15.57 -12.15 -5.36
N ARG A 103 16.44 -11.18 -5.14
CA ARG A 103 17.33 -10.63 -6.18
C ARG A 103 18.75 -10.49 -5.71
N GLN A 104 19.66 -10.46 -6.68
CA GLN A 104 21.06 -10.16 -6.48
C GLN A 104 21.50 -8.96 -7.35
N LYS A 105 22.58 -8.28 -6.96
CA LYS A 105 23.07 -7.08 -7.67
C LYS A 105 23.57 -7.34 -9.09
N ASP A 106 23.98 -8.57 -9.38
CA ASP A 106 24.43 -9.01 -10.71
C ASP A 106 23.31 -9.18 -11.73
N GLY A 107 22.06 -9.33 -11.25
CA GLY A 107 20.86 -9.52 -12.07
C GLY A 107 20.21 -10.88 -11.88
N SER A 108 20.84 -11.79 -11.13
CA SER A 108 20.22 -13.06 -10.76
C SER A 108 18.98 -12.82 -9.89
N PHE A 109 17.98 -13.66 -10.04
CA PHE A 109 16.82 -13.70 -9.17
C PHE A 109 16.44 -15.14 -8.84
N MET A 110 15.74 -15.30 -7.73
CA MET A 110 15.05 -16.53 -7.36
C MET A 110 13.62 -16.19 -6.97
N ILE A 111 12.65 -16.92 -7.50
CA ILE A 111 11.27 -16.84 -7.08
C ILE A 111 11.01 -18.05 -6.20
N VAL A 112 10.66 -17.79 -4.94
CA VAL A 112 10.34 -18.82 -3.95
C VAL A 112 8.83 -18.87 -3.82
N ALA A 113 8.21 -19.96 -4.26
CA ALA A 113 6.77 -20.18 -4.13
C ALA A 113 6.51 -21.09 -2.92
N PHE A 114 5.75 -20.61 -1.95
CA PHE A 114 5.29 -21.37 -0.79
C PHE A 114 3.79 -21.62 -0.91
N ASN A 115 3.40 -22.89 -0.87
CA ASN A 115 1.99 -23.30 -0.88
C ASN A 115 1.53 -23.66 0.54
N PRO A 116 0.68 -22.83 1.20
CA PRO A 116 0.18 -23.09 2.54
C PRO A 116 -0.63 -24.36 2.71
N ALA A 117 -1.28 -24.86 1.65
CA ALA A 117 -2.10 -26.08 1.71
C ALA A 117 -1.26 -27.35 1.77
N THR A 118 -0.06 -27.33 1.17
CA THR A 118 0.85 -28.49 1.11
C THR A 118 2.10 -28.32 1.94
N HIS A 119 2.35 -27.11 2.46
CA HIS A 119 3.55 -26.67 3.18
C HIS A 119 4.85 -26.87 2.36
N LYS A 120 4.74 -26.86 1.02
CA LYS A 120 5.89 -27.09 0.13
C LYS A 120 6.43 -25.79 -0.43
N ILE A 121 7.75 -25.75 -0.53
CA ILE A 121 8.50 -24.71 -1.23
C ILE A 121 8.93 -25.23 -2.59
N THR A 122 8.77 -24.39 -3.62
CA THR A 122 9.38 -24.60 -4.94
C THR A 122 10.13 -23.34 -5.32
N THR A 123 11.19 -23.47 -6.11
CA THR A 123 12.02 -22.36 -6.54
C THR A 123 12.11 -22.29 -8.05
N THR A 124 12.23 -21.07 -8.56
CA THR A 124 12.53 -20.80 -9.97
C THR A 124 13.65 -19.76 -10.03
N ASP A 125 14.77 -20.16 -10.60
CA ASP A 125 15.93 -19.31 -10.78
C ASP A 125 15.97 -18.73 -12.18
N GLY A 126 16.54 -17.55 -12.31
CA GLY A 126 16.73 -16.90 -13.60
C GLY A 126 17.62 -15.68 -13.52
N GLU A 127 17.85 -15.09 -14.69
CA GLU A 127 18.62 -13.87 -14.82
C GLU A 127 17.78 -12.75 -15.41
N TYR A 128 18.04 -11.57 -14.93
CA TYR A 128 17.37 -10.37 -15.32
C TYR A 128 18.38 -9.23 -15.47
N THR A 129 18.08 -8.27 -16.27
CA THR A 129 19.00 -7.16 -16.55
C THR A 129 19.56 -6.50 -15.29
N ARG A 130 20.87 -6.52 -15.10
CA ARG A 130 21.62 -6.08 -13.91
C ARG A 130 21.20 -4.72 -13.34
N LYS A 131 20.88 -3.73 -14.17
CA LYS A 131 20.54 -2.36 -13.75
C LYS A 131 19.04 -2.03 -13.85
N GLY A 132 18.19 -3.01 -14.15
CA GLY A 132 16.76 -2.76 -14.27
C GLY A 132 16.05 -2.74 -12.92
N SER A 133 14.92 -2.03 -12.85
CA SER A 133 13.96 -2.15 -11.75
C SER A 133 12.92 -3.21 -12.09
N MET A 134 12.27 -3.79 -11.10
CA MET A 134 11.04 -4.57 -11.26
C MET A 134 9.96 -3.84 -10.48
N ARG A 135 8.96 -3.33 -11.17
CA ARG A 135 7.85 -2.58 -10.54
C ARG A 135 6.53 -3.21 -10.92
N ASN A 136 5.48 -2.94 -10.14
CA ASN A 136 4.12 -3.40 -10.43
C ASN A 136 4.06 -4.91 -10.69
N LEU A 137 4.69 -5.70 -9.83
CA LEU A 137 4.73 -7.15 -9.94
C LEU A 137 3.33 -7.73 -9.82
N VAL A 138 2.97 -8.58 -10.78
CA VAL A 138 1.72 -9.37 -10.80
C VAL A 138 2.08 -10.80 -11.18
N ILE A 139 1.46 -11.77 -10.52
CA ILE A 139 1.57 -13.17 -10.88
C ILE A 139 0.25 -13.63 -11.45
N ALA A 140 0.29 -14.26 -12.62
CA ALA A 140 -0.87 -14.83 -13.27
C ALA A 140 -0.45 -15.91 -14.26
N ASN A 141 -1.23 -16.98 -14.34
CA ASN A 141 -1.08 -18.03 -15.35
C ASN A 141 0.36 -18.59 -15.49
N GLY A 142 1.01 -18.86 -14.35
CA GLY A 142 2.36 -19.40 -14.33
C GLY A 142 3.45 -18.42 -14.78
N SER A 143 3.17 -17.13 -14.78
CA SER A 143 4.13 -16.07 -15.16
C SER A 143 4.16 -14.93 -14.14
N VAL A 144 5.32 -14.30 -13.98
CA VAL A 144 5.47 -13.00 -13.30
C VAL A 144 5.51 -11.92 -14.36
N VAL A 145 4.60 -10.96 -14.28
CA VAL A 145 4.54 -9.78 -15.15
C VAL A 145 4.97 -8.56 -14.33
N PHE A 146 5.84 -7.74 -14.87
CA PHE A 146 6.34 -6.54 -14.20
C PHE A 146 6.72 -5.46 -15.19
N SER A 147 6.74 -4.21 -14.73
CA SER A 147 7.31 -3.10 -15.48
C SER A 147 8.77 -2.87 -15.08
N SER A 148 9.60 -2.50 -16.04
CA SER A 148 11.03 -2.28 -15.86
C SER A 148 11.51 -1.06 -16.60
N THR A 149 12.46 -0.32 -16.00
CA THR A 149 13.17 0.77 -16.67
C THR A 149 14.64 0.43 -16.82
N GLN A 150 15.15 0.47 -18.02
CA GLN A 150 16.56 0.31 -18.32
C GLN A 150 17.03 1.38 -19.32
N LYS A 151 18.09 2.12 -18.99
CA LYS A 151 18.64 3.19 -19.84
C LYS A 151 17.57 4.20 -20.35
N LYS A 152 16.58 4.52 -19.50
CA LYS A 152 15.44 5.40 -19.80
C LYS A 152 14.39 4.81 -20.75
N LEU A 153 14.47 3.54 -21.08
CA LEU A 153 13.46 2.80 -21.82
C LEU A 153 12.61 1.99 -20.81
N ASP A 154 11.32 2.22 -20.82
CA ASP A 154 10.37 1.40 -20.08
C ASP A 154 9.90 0.23 -20.94
N ARG A 155 9.71 -0.91 -20.27
CA ARG A 155 9.36 -2.20 -20.88
C ARG A 155 8.50 -3.04 -19.96
N ILE A 156 7.77 -3.96 -20.51
CA ILE A 156 7.08 -5.02 -19.76
C ILE A 156 7.97 -6.28 -19.79
N GLY A 157 8.29 -6.77 -18.60
CA GLY A 157 8.99 -8.04 -18.40
C GLY A 157 8.00 -9.15 -18.06
N ILE A 158 8.27 -10.34 -18.58
CA ILE A 158 7.49 -11.54 -18.31
C ILE A 158 8.47 -12.67 -17.98
N ILE A 159 8.36 -13.23 -16.77
CA ILE A 159 9.14 -14.40 -16.34
C ILE A 159 8.22 -15.61 -16.32
N ASP A 160 8.61 -16.65 -17.00
CA ASP A 160 7.97 -17.95 -16.91
C ASP A 160 8.36 -18.65 -15.60
N LEU A 161 7.39 -18.96 -14.74
CA LEU A 161 7.63 -19.56 -13.42
C LEU A 161 8.12 -21.01 -13.48
N LYS A 162 7.97 -21.70 -14.62
CA LYS A 162 8.46 -23.06 -14.77
C LYS A 162 9.93 -23.11 -15.18
N THR A 163 10.38 -22.16 -16.02
CA THR A 163 11.70 -22.19 -16.64
C THR A 163 12.64 -21.12 -16.13
N GLY A 164 12.14 -20.06 -15.49
CA GLY A 164 12.91 -18.88 -15.11
C GLY A 164 13.25 -17.94 -16.28
N ASN A 165 12.84 -18.29 -17.50
CA ASN A 165 13.13 -17.47 -18.67
C ASN A 165 12.44 -16.12 -18.60
N CYS A 166 13.23 -15.03 -18.74
CA CYS A 166 12.74 -13.67 -18.72
C CYS A 166 12.75 -13.10 -20.14
N ARG A 167 11.63 -12.59 -20.61
CA ARG A 167 11.49 -11.86 -21.86
C ARG A 167 10.96 -10.47 -21.64
N PHE A 168 11.23 -9.57 -22.60
CA PHE A 168 10.81 -8.18 -22.52
C PHE A 168 10.10 -7.73 -23.78
N THR A 169 9.06 -6.93 -23.61
CA THR A 169 8.43 -6.12 -24.64
C THR A 169 8.82 -4.66 -24.42
N ASP A 170 9.60 -4.10 -25.31
CA ASP A 170 10.00 -2.70 -25.29
C ASP A 170 8.82 -1.82 -25.72
N ILE A 171 8.62 -0.71 -25.03
CA ILE A 171 7.50 0.20 -25.30
C ILE A 171 8.02 1.40 -26.07
N HIS A 172 7.60 1.51 -27.33
CA HIS A 172 7.96 2.60 -28.21
C HIS A 172 6.72 3.26 -28.80
N PHE A 173 6.77 4.58 -28.97
CA PHE A 173 5.77 5.34 -29.69
C PHE A 173 6.42 6.15 -30.82
N PRO A 174 5.85 6.16 -32.03
CA PRO A 174 6.41 6.92 -33.16
C PRO A 174 6.62 8.38 -32.79
N LYS A 175 7.81 8.91 -33.15
CA LYS A 175 8.20 10.33 -32.91
C LYS A 175 8.33 10.77 -31.44
N VAL A 176 8.16 9.87 -30.47
CA VAL A 176 8.34 10.16 -29.04
C VAL A 176 9.67 9.59 -28.56
N LYS A 177 10.43 10.36 -27.78
CA LYS A 177 11.68 9.90 -27.19
C LYS A 177 11.37 8.95 -26.01
N ASP A 178 12.07 7.83 -25.92
CA ASP A 178 11.87 6.80 -24.88
C ASP A 178 11.85 7.36 -23.45
N LYS A 179 12.68 8.38 -23.17
CA LYS A 179 12.70 9.05 -21.85
C LYS A 179 11.40 9.77 -21.46
N ASN A 180 10.49 9.97 -22.40
CA ASN A 180 9.17 10.59 -22.20
C ASN A 180 8.05 9.55 -22.18
N ILE A 181 8.41 8.27 -22.15
CA ILE A 181 7.50 7.13 -22.06
C ILE A 181 7.76 6.43 -20.74
N PHE A 182 6.72 6.15 -19.96
CA PHE A 182 6.85 5.47 -18.68
C PHE A 182 5.61 4.66 -18.34
N VAL A 183 5.81 3.47 -17.79
CA VAL A 183 4.70 2.63 -17.30
C VAL A 183 4.24 3.13 -15.94
N LEU A 184 3.00 3.61 -15.89
CA LEU A 184 2.32 4.00 -14.65
C LEU A 184 1.97 2.78 -13.81
N GLU A 185 1.31 1.81 -14.44
CA GLU A 185 0.89 0.55 -13.82
C GLU A 185 0.78 -0.55 -14.88
N ASN A 186 0.91 -1.80 -14.44
CA ASN A 186 0.49 -2.97 -15.20
C ASN A 186 -0.27 -3.95 -14.30
N THR A 187 -1.26 -4.63 -14.88
CA THR A 187 -2.02 -5.70 -14.25
C THR A 187 -2.33 -6.79 -15.27
N VAL A 188 -2.73 -7.97 -14.80
CA VAL A 188 -3.18 -9.07 -15.66
C VAL A 188 -4.63 -9.37 -15.32
N ILE A 189 -5.49 -9.34 -16.33
CA ILE A 189 -6.90 -9.65 -16.21
C ILE A 189 -7.29 -10.55 -17.39
N ASP A 190 -7.90 -11.71 -17.13
CA ASP A 190 -8.37 -12.65 -18.17
C ASP A 190 -7.29 -12.97 -19.21
N ASN A 191 -6.08 -13.33 -18.78
CA ASN A 191 -4.92 -13.65 -19.64
C ASN A 191 -4.41 -12.51 -20.53
N THR A 192 -4.81 -11.29 -20.26
CA THR A 192 -4.36 -10.09 -20.97
C THR A 192 -3.62 -9.18 -20.00
N ILE A 193 -2.44 -8.73 -20.41
CA ILE A 193 -1.67 -7.72 -19.69
C ILE A 193 -2.22 -6.36 -20.10
N TYR A 194 -2.68 -5.59 -19.15
CA TYR A 194 -3.10 -4.20 -19.30
C TYR A 194 -2.01 -3.31 -18.71
N ALA A 195 -1.35 -2.49 -19.53
CA ALA A 195 -0.37 -1.53 -19.08
C ALA A 195 -0.86 -0.10 -19.36
N LEU A 196 -0.93 0.71 -18.32
CA LEU A 196 -1.15 2.15 -18.44
C LEU A 196 0.20 2.82 -18.66
N VAL A 197 0.34 3.47 -19.80
CA VAL A 197 1.61 4.05 -20.25
C VAL A 197 1.45 5.55 -20.43
N GLY A 198 2.21 6.32 -19.65
CA GLY A 198 2.36 7.77 -19.86
C GLY A 198 3.28 8.04 -21.05
N VAL A 199 2.79 8.83 -21.99
CA VAL A 199 3.50 9.26 -23.18
C VAL A 199 3.43 10.78 -23.26
N GLU A 200 4.50 11.46 -22.82
CA GLU A 200 4.52 12.91 -22.63
C GLU A 200 3.45 13.37 -21.63
N THR A 201 2.32 13.92 -22.10
CA THR A 201 1.19 14.36 -21.30
C THR A 201 0.00 13.40 -21.35
N ASP A 202 0.02 12.48 -22.31
CA ASP A 202 -1.07 11.55 -22.55
C ASP A 202 -0.90 10.24 -21.81
N VAL A 203 -1.99 9.51 -21.66
CA VAL A 203 -1.99 8.14 -21.13
C VAL A 203 -2.60 7.20 -22.14
N TYR A 204 -1.86 6.14 -22.44
CA TYR A 204 -2.28 5.06 -23.32
C TYR A 204 -2.59 3.80 -22.51
N LEU A 205 -3.59 3.07 -22.95
CA LEU A 205 -3.80 1.69 -22.57
C LEU A 205 -3.16 0.78 -23.59
N LEU A 206 -2.10 0.11 -23.17
CA LEU A 206 -1.43 -0.93 -23.95
C LEU A 206 -1.94 -2.30 -23.50
N ARG A 207 -2.41 -3.13 -24.42
CA ARG A 207 -2.78 -4.51 -24.15
C ARG A 207 -1.78 -5.46 -24.81
N LEU A 208 -1.31 -6.43 -24.03
CA LEU A 208 -0.40 -7.48 -24.49
C LEU A 208 -0.99 -8.85 -24.14
N ASP A 209 -0.68 -9.84 -24.97
CA ASP A 209 -0.89 -11.23 -24.55
C ASP A 209 0.17 -11.68 -23.52
N MET A 210 0.02 -12.88 -22.97
CA MET A 210 0.97 -13.45 -22.00
C MET A 210 2.33 -13.81 -22.65
N GLN A 211 2.48 -13.71 -23.95
CA GLN A 211 3.74 -13.84 -24.71
C GLN A 211 4.44 -12.50 -24.88
N GLY A 212 3.76 -11.39 -24.59
CA GLY A 212 4.27 -10.02 -24.74
C GLY A 212 3.96 -9.42 -26.12
N ASN A 213 3.15 -10.07 -26.95
CA ASN A 213 2.74 -9.50 -28.23
C ASN A 213 1.67 -8.43 -28.02
N GLN A 214 1.79 -7.31 -28.71
CA GLN A 214 0.84 -6.22 -28.60
C GLN A 214 -0.50 -6.58 -29.26
N LEU A 215 -1.59 -6.53 -28.48
CA LEU A 215 -2.96 -6.72 -28.94
C LEU A 215 -3.64 -5.38 -29.31
N GLY A 216 -3.20 -4.27 -28.73
CA GLY A 216 -3.74 -2.95 -28.96
C GLY A 216 -3.05 -1.86 -28.15
N ALA A 217 -3.18 -0.62 -28.64
CA ALA A 217 -2.73 0.58 -27.92
C ALA A 217 -3.69 1.73 -28.21
N ASN A 218 -4.40 2.22 -27.20
CA ASN A 218 -5.39 3.29 -27.34
C ASN A 218 -5.05 4.48 -26.44
N ASN A 219 -5.12 5.70 -26.98
CA ASN A 219 -4.98 6.92 -26.18
C ASN A 219 -6.26 7.12 -25.34
N LEU A 220 -6.13 6.98 -24.03
CA LEU A 220 -7.23 7.18 -23.08
C LEU A 220 -7.54 8.65 -22.87
N THR A 221 -6.60 9.54 -23.12
CA THR A 221 -6.67 10.96 -22.77
C THR A 221 -6.89 11.87 -23.99
N ALA A 222 -7.15 11.29 -25.16
CA ALA A 222 -7.30 12.06 -26.42
C ALA A 222 -8.39 13.16 -26.35
N ASP A 223 -9.46 12.89 -25.61
CA ASP A 223 -10.65 13.75 -25.52
C ASP A 223 -10.81 14.44 -24.15
N ILE A 224 -9.77 14.44 -23.30
CA ILE A 224 -9.81 15.09 -21.99
C ILE A 224 -8.69 16.14 -21.86
N ALA A 225 -9.01 17.23 -21.14
CA ALA A 225 -8.07 18.32 -20.91
C ALA A 225 -7.19 18.10 -19.65
N GLU A 226 -7.64 17.25 -18.76
CA GLU A 226 -6.97 16.93 -17.51
C GLU A 226 -5.81 15.97 -17.75
N ARG A 227 -4.69 16.27 -17.10
CA ARG A 227 -3.52 15.38 -17.10
C ARG A 227 -3.69 14.31 -16.03
N ILE A 228 -3.63 13.05 -16.40
CA ILE A 228 -3.60 11.92 -15.46
C ILE A 228 -2.20 11.83 -14.82
N ILE A 229 -2.15 11.74 -13.50
CA ILE A 229 -0.91 11.66 -12.70
C ILE A 229 -0.60 10.22 -12.31
N SER A 230 -1.62 9.51 -11.83
CA SER A 230 -1.57 8.09 -11.51
C SER A 230 -2.88 7.45 -11.95
N ALA A 231 -2.82 6.18 -12.33
CA ALA A 231 -4.00 5.43 -12.73
C ALA A 231 -3.81 3.95 -12.42
N SER A 232 -4.91 3.25 -12.15
CA SER A 232 -4.97 1.82 -11.87
C SER A 232 -6.17 1.21 -12.58
N VAL A 233 -5.96 0.05 -13.22
CA VAL A 233 -7.01 -0.72 -13.89
C VAL A 233 -7.51 -1.82 -12.96
N SER A 234 -8.81 -1.98 -12.85
CA SER A 234 -9.46 -3.07 -12.13
C SER A 234 -10.64 -3.63 -12.89
N LYS A 235 -11.03 -4.87 -12.56
CA LYS A 235 -12.23 -5.53 -13.10
C LYS A 235 -13.19 -5.86 -11.97
N ALA A 236 -14.49 -5.61 -12.21
CA ALA A 236 -15.54 -6.10 -11.35
C ALA A 236 -16.71 -6.61 -12.19
N GLY A 237 -17.05 -7.87 -11.98
CA GLY A 237 -17.94 -8.60 -12.89
C GLY A 237 -17.38 -8.58 -14.31
N ASN A 238 -18.17 -8.09 -15.24
CA ASN A 238 -17.78 -7.96 -16.66
C ASN A 238 -17.29 -6.56 -17.05
N LYS A 239 -17.15 -5.64 -16.09
CA LYS A 239 -16.75 -4.26 -16.34
C LYS A 239 -15.33 -3.99 -15.92
N PHE A 240 -14.65 -3.14 -16.67
CA PHE A 240 -13.34 -2.62 -16.34
C PHE A 240 -13.44 -1.17 -15.90
N PHE A 241 -12.64 -0.80 -14.92
CA PHE A 241 -12.59 0.54 -14.37
C PHE A 241 -11.18 1.05 -14.30
N VAL A 242 -11.03 2.36 -14.45
CA VAL A 242 -9.77 3.05 -14.21
C VAL A 242 -10.01 4.16 -13.20
N THR A 243 -9.18 4.18 -12.18
CA THR A 243 -9.19 5.25 -11.18
C THR A 243 -7.78 5.75 -10.94
N GLY A 244 -7.68 6.94 -10.39
CA GLY A 244 -6.39 7.51 -10.04
C GLY A 244 -6.48 8.99 -9.71
N THR A 245 -5.40 9.69 -9.94
CA THR A 245 -5.29 11.12 -9.67
C THR A 245 -5.06 11.93 -10.94
N TYR A 246 -5.57 13.15 -10.94
CA TYR A 246 -5.46 14.06 -12.08
C TYR A 246 -4.99 15.46 -11.67
N SER A 247 -4.58 16.26 -12.65
CA SER A 247 -4.29 17.68 -12.50
C SER A 247 -4.73 18.46 -13.74
N LYS A 248 -5.30 19.64 -13.56
CA LYS A 248 -5.54 20.63 -14.64
C LYS A 248 -4.26 21.38 -15.02
N SER A 249 -3.23 21.26 -14.19
CA SER A 249 -1.96 21.96 -14.38
C SER A 249 -0.93 21.08 -15.06
N LYS A 250 -0.14 21.68 -15.95
CA LYS A 250 0.97 20.98 -16.64
C LYS A 250 2.09 20.53 -15.68
N LYS A 251 2.22 21.15 -14.51
CA LYS A 251 3.27 20.88 -13.52
C LYS A 251 2.68 20.78 -12.11
N GLY A 252 3.38 20.02 -11.25
CA GLY A 252 3.02 19.85 -9.85
C GLY A 252 2.26 18.55 -9.59
N GLY A 253 1.73 18.44 -8.37
CA GLY A 253 0.99 17.27 -7.89
C GLY A 253 -0.43 17.17 -8.43
N ALA A 254 -1.14 16.17 -7.95
CA ALA A 254 -2.55 15.94 -8.21
C ALA A 254 -3.44 17.04 -7.60
N GLU A 255 -4.49 17.39 -8.29
CA GLU A 255 -5.53 18.33 -7.84
C GLU A 255 -6.83 17.63 -7.45
N GLY A 256 -6.93 16.33 -7.74
CA GLY A 256 -8.09 15.52 -7.41
C GLY A 256 -7.94 14.08 -7.84
N ILE A 257 -9.04 13.34 -7.70
CA ILE A 257 -9.20 11.94 -8.08
C ILE A 257 -10.18 11.82 -9.25
N PHE A 258 -10.02 10.79 -10.06
CA PHE A 258 -10.96 10.48 -11.12
C PHE A 258 -11.39 9.03 -11.06
N PHE A 259 -12.56 8.77 -11.63
CA PHE A 259 -13.12 7.45 -11.83
C PHE A 259 -13.71 7.36 -13.24
N SER A 260 -13.45 6.28 -13.95
CA SER A 260 -14.03 6.01 -15.26
C SER A 260 -14.29 4.52 -15.44
N GLU A 261 -15.40 4.16 -16.05
CA GLU A 261 -15.55 2.86 -16.70
C GLU A 261 -14.62 2.83 -17.91
N LEU A 262 -14.03 1.68 -18.20
CA LEU A 262 -13.27 1.42 -19.41
C LEU A 262 -14.14 0.57 -20.35
N LYS A 263 -14.55 1.15 -21.47
CA LYS A 263 -15.35 0.48 -22.50
C LYS A 263 -14.66 0.60 -23.84
N ASP A 264 -14.53 -0.50 -24.56
CA ASP A 264 -13.84 -0.55 -25.86
C ASP A 264 -12.45 0.10 -25.82
N ASP A 265 -11.72 -0.14 -24.73
CA ASP A 265 -10.39 0.41 -24.44
C ASP A 265 -10.34 1.95 -24.39
N ARG A 266 -11.42 2.62 -24.02
CA ARG A 266 -11.55 4.07 -23.87
C ARG A 266 -12.22 4.42 -22.55
N PHE A 267 -11.97 5.61 -22.06
CA PHE A 267 -12.73 6.15 -20.93
C PHE A 267 -14.19 6.36 -21.33
N ASN A 268 -15.09 5.83 -20.51
CA ASN A 268 -16.52 6.00 -20.65
C ASN A 268 -17.06 6.66 -19.39
N ASN A 269 -17.70 7.84 -19.53
CA ASN A 269 -18.25 8.62 -18.43
C ASN A 269 -17.22 8.96 -17.34
N ILE A 270 -16.03 9.46 -17.73
CA ILE A 270 -15.01 9.89 -16.78
C ILE A 270 -15.53 10.99 -15.87
N LYS A 271 -15.31 10.86 -14.57
CA LYS A 271 -15.70 11.84 -13.54
C LYS A 271 -14.48 12.30 -12.78
N PHE A 272 -14.36 13.61 -12.61
CA PHE A 272 -13.27 14.27 -11.90
C PHE A 272 -13.76 14.91 -10.62
N TYR A 273 -13.07 14.59 -9.52
CA TYR A 273 -13.37 15.11 -8.18
C TYR A 273 -12.15 15.89 -7.68
N ASN A 274 -12.21 17.24 -7.75
CA ASN A 274 -11.21 18.10 -7.14
C ASN A 274 -11.16 17.83 -5.64
N PHE A 275 -9.97 17.81 -5.05
CA PHE A 275 -9.79 17.56 -3.62
C PHE A 275 -10.64 18.50 -2.75
N LEU A 276 -10.85 19.74 -3.14
CA LEU A 276 -11.72 20.70 -2.42
C LEU A 276 -13.22 20.49 -2.62
N LYS A 277 -13.63 19.54 -3.49
CA LYS A 277 -15.02 19.06 -3.59
C LYS A 277 -15.28 17.86 -2.68
N LEU A 278 -14.22 17.26 -2.13
CA LEU A 278 -14.33 16.26 -1.09
C LEU A 278 -14.64 16.96 0.23
N LYS A 279 -15.65 16.47 0.93
CA LYS A 279 -16.22 17.14 2.12
C LYS A 279 -15.19 17.24 3.26
N ASN A 280 -14.47 16.15 3.51
CA ASN A 280 -13.61 16.01 4.68
C ASN A 280 -12.11 16.15 4.37
N PHE A 281 -11.75 16.47 3.13
CA PHE A 281 -10.35 16.50 2.68
C PHE A 281 -9.43 17.40 3.52
N THR A 282 -9.94 18.52 4.05
CA THR A 282 -9.14 19.52 4.79
C THR A 282 -9.14 19.31 6.30
N GLU A 283 -9.80 18.27 6.84
CA GLU A 283 -9.90 18.02 8.29
C GLU A 283 -8.55 17.92 9.01
N TYR A 284 -7.50 17.46 8.34
CA TYR A 284 -6.16 17.39 8.93
C TYR A 284 -5.53 18.75 9.17
N MET A 285 -6.11 19.83 8.64
CA MET A 285 -5.60 21.20 8.78
C MET A 285 -6.19 21.90 10.00
N SER A 286 -5.44 22.85 10.56
CA SER A 286 -5.97 23.72 11.59
C SER A 286 -7.07 24.65 11.03
N ASP A 287 -8.03 25.05 11.88
CA ASP A 287 -9.17 25.92 11.51
C ASP A 287 -8.71 27.20 10.77
N ARG A 288 -7.60 27.79 11.17
CA ARG A 288 -6.99 28.94 10.51
C ARG A 288 -6.59 28.65 9.06
N LYS A 289 -6.06 27.47 8.80
CA LYS A 289 -5.69 27.04 7.42
C LYS A 289 -6.93 26.76 6.60
N GLN A 290 -7.93 26.09 7.16
CA GLN A 290 -9.21 25.80 6.52
C GLN A 290 -9.92 27.09 6.12
N ALA A 291 -10.06 28.07 7.04
CA ALA A 291 -10.64 29.38 6.77
C ALA A 291 -9.88 30.16 5.67
N LYS A 292 -8.56 30.03 5.61
CA LYS A 292 -7.76 30.65 4.53
C LYS A 292 -8.04 29.99 3.16
N ILE A 293 -8.27 28.70 3.13
CA ILE A 293 -8.63 27.96 1.90
C ILE A 293 -10.01 28.39 1.42
N GLU A 294 -11.00 28.43 2.31
CA GLU A 294 -12.35 28.85 1.95
C GLU A 294 -12.37 30.28 1.37
N ARG A 295 -11.71 31.23 1.98
CA ARG A 295 -11.57 32.59 1.41
C ARG A 295 -10.94 32.61 0.01
N ARG A 296 -9.97 31.72 -0.25
CA ARG A 296 -9.32 31.63 -1.57
C ARG A 296 -10.25 30.98 -2.59
N LYS A 297 -11.04 29.98 -2.16
CA LYS A 297 -12.05 29.30 -2.96
C LYS A 297 -13.14 30.30 -3.38
N GLU A 298 -13.73 31.03 -2.43
CA GLU A 298 -14.72 32.08 -2.70
C GLU A 298 -14.19 33.18 -3.64
N LYS A 299 -12.93 33.61 -3.44
CA LYS A 299 -12.30 34.61 -4.33
C LYS A 299 -12.13 34.10 -5.75
N ALA A 300 -11.76 32.82 -5.90
CA ALA A 300 -11.61 32.20 -7.22
C ALA A 300 -12.97 32.03 -7.91
N GLU A 301 -14.00 31.59 -7.19
CA GLU A 301 -15.37 31.44 -7.68
C GLU A 301 -15.95 32.77 -8.18
N LYS A 302 -15.77 33.87 -7.39
CA LYS A 302 -16.13 35.22 -7.81
C LYS A 302 -15.42 35.70 -9.08
N ALA A 303 -14.24 35.13 -9.36
CA ALA A 303 -13.46 35.41 -10.58
C ALA A 303 -13.75 34.41 -11.72
N GLY A 304 -14.75 33.54 -11.59
CA GLY A 304 -15.09 32.48 -12.57
C GLY A 304 -14.00 31.40 -12.70
N LYS A 305 -13.18 31.21 -11.67
CA LYS A 305 -12.07 30.25 -11.64
C LYS A 305 -12.29 29.19 -10.57
N GLU A 306 -11.83 27.99 -10.82
CA GLU A 306 -11.77 26.94 -9.81
C GLU A 306 -10.45 27.05 -9.01
N TYR A 307 -10.55 27.02 -7.68
CA TYR A 307 -9.38 26.93 -6.80
C TYR A 307 -9.09 25.45 -6.52
N SER A 308 -7.82 25.06 -6.57
CA SER A 308 -7.39 23.69 -6.28
C SER A 308 -6.16 23.69 -5.37
N LEU A 309 -6.02 22.60 -4.62
CA LEU A 309 -4.81 22.26 -3.86
C LEU A 309 -4.07 21.15 -4.61
N LYS A 310 -2.74 21.18 -4.50
CA LYS A 310 -1.87 20.21 -5.18
C LYS A 310 -1.14 19.35 -4.17
N TYR A 311 -1.23 18.02 -4.34
CA TYR A 311 -0.56 17.05 -3.49
C TYR A 311 0.17 16.00 -4.34
N LEU A 312 1.30 15.53 -3.83
CA LEU A 312 1.83 14.25 -4.24
C LEU A 312 1.06 13.18 -3.46
N MET A 313 0.56 12.17 -4.18
CA MET A 313 -0.30 11.13 -3.60
C MET A 313 0.34 9.76 -3.81
N ALA A 314 0.55 9.01 -2.74
CA ALA A 314 0.82 7.58 -2.79
C ALA A 314 -0.54 6.87 -2.86
N SER A 315 -1.01 6.61 -4.08
CA SER A 315 -2.31 5.96 -4.31
C SER A 315 -2.17 4.45 -4.15
N HIS A 316 -3.07 3.85 -3.39
CA HIS A 316 -3.25 2.40 -3.34
C HIS A 316 -3.94 1.93 -4.62
N ARG A 317 -3.81 0.63 -4.93
CA ARG A 317 -4.69 0.01 -5.94
C ARG A 317 -6.13 0.16 -5.48
N ILE A 318 -7.05 0.24 -6.45
CA ILE A 318 -8.47 0.35 -6.11
C ILE A 318 -8.91 -0.88 -5.33
N MET A 319 -9.64 -0.63 -4.26
CA MET A 319 -10.21 -1.66 -3.40
C MET A 319 -11.71 -1.76 -3.64
N THR A 320 -12.33 -2.89 -3.27
CA THR A 320 -13.77 -3.09 -3.39
C THR A 320 -14.28 -3.90 -2.20
N ASP A 321 -15.52 -3.61 -1.77
CA ASP A 321 -16.27 -4.43 -0.83
C ASP A 321 -17.15 -5.50 -1.54
N GLY A 322 -17.01 -5.64 -2.86
CA GLY A 322 -17.80 -6.51 -3.73
C GLY A 322 -18.98 -5.80 -4.38
N LYS A 323 -19.35 -4.60 -3.92
CA LYS A 323 -20.44 -3.77 -4.44
C LYS A 323 -19.92 -2.42 -4.96
N ASP A 324 -19.15 -1.73 -4.15
CA ASP A 324 -18.68 -0.36 -4.38
C ASP A 324 -17.14 -0.34 -4.42
N TYR A 325 -16.57 0.77 -4.83
CA TYR A 325 -15.14 0.96 -5.03
C TYR A 325 -14.58 2.01 -4.08
N PHE A 326 -13.34 1.79 -3.63
CA PHE A 326 -12.64 2.70 -2.73
C PHE A 326 -11.32 3.15 -3.34
N TYR A 327 -11.14 4.46 -3.40
CA TYR A 327 -9.84 5.09 -3.58
C TYR A 327 -9.25 5.39 -2.22
N LEU A 328 -8.02 4.94 -1.97
CA LEU A 328 -7.21 5.33 -0.82
C LEU A 328 -5.91 5.96 -1.34
N GLY A 329 -5.60 7.17 -0.90
CA GLY A 329 -4.38 7.85 -1.27
C GLY A 329 -3.78 8.59 -0.08
N GLU A 330 -2.45 8.52 0.07
CA GLU A 330 -1.70 9.14 1.16
C GLU A 330 -0.95 10.35 0.64
N ALA A 331 -1.27 11.53 1.15
CA ALA A 331 -0.67 12.79 0.74
C ALA A 331 0.71 12.98 1.39
N TYR A 332 1.72 13.30 0.59
CA TYR A 332 3.08 13.51 1.05
C TYR A 332 3.78 14.67 0.33
N TYR A 333 4.92 15.09 0.88
CA TYR A 333 5.80 16.06 0.23
C TYR A 333 7.28 15.76 0.55
N PRO A 334 8.22 16.10 -0.37
CA PRO A 334 9.64 15.93 -0.13
C PRO A 334 10.14 16.97 0.89
N VAL A 335 11.01 16.53 1.79
CA VAL A 335 11.68 17.37 2.76
C VAL A 335 13.14 17.49 2.41
N TYR A 336 13.65 18.71 2.43
CA TYR A 336 15.07 19.00 2.22
C TYR A 336 15.64 19.64 3.46
N ARG A 337 16.88 19.29 3.83
CA ARG A 337 17.63 19.91 4.91
C ARG A 337 18.81 20.65 4.33
N THR A 338 18.97 21.89 4.75
CA THR A 338 20.11 22.72 4.39
C THR A 338 21.08 22.78 5.56
N THR A 339 22.35 22.49 5.31
CA THR A 339 23.43 22.47 6.30
C THR A 339 24.59 23.29 5.74
N TRP A 340 25.24 24.06 6.60
CA TRP A 340 26.48 24.76 6.28
C TRP A 340 27.68 23.87 6.56
N ILE A 341 28.57 23.73 5.58
CA ILE A 341 29.87 23.07 5.73
C ILE A 341 30.94 24.13 5.37
N GLY A 342 31.55 24.72 6.37
CA GLY A 342 32.35 25.90 6.16
C GLY A 342 31.51 27.05 5.59
N ASN A 343 31.94 27.63 4.47
CA ASN A 343 31.24 28.70 3.76
C ASN A 343 30.28 28.22 2.67
N THR A 344 30.07 26.89 2.54
CA THR A 344 29.23 26.30 1.50
C THR A 344 27.90 25.84 2.08
N MET A 345 26.80 26.27 1.48
CA MET A 345 25.46 25.80 1.81
C MET A 345 25.14 24.56 0.98
N ILE A 346 24.88 23.44 1.64
CA ILE A 346 24.51 22.17 1.02
C ILE A 346 23.07 21.82 1.38
N THR A 347 22.23 21.63 0.37
CA THR A 347 20.86 21.16 0.55
C THR A 347 20.75 19.70 0.14
N THR A 348 20.35 18.84 1.08
CA THR A 348 20.20 17.41 0.87
C THR A 348 18.75 16.98 1.04
N PHE A 349 18.33 16.00 0.25
CA PHE A 349 17.04 15.36 0.44
C PHE A 349 17.03 14.59 1.76
N ALA A 350 15.99 14.81 2.60
CA ALA A 350 15.88 14.23 3.95
C ALA A 350 14.78 13.15 4.05
N GLY A 351 14.02 12.93 2.99
CA GLY A 351 12.92 11.98 2.97
C GLY A 351 11.58 12.63 2.63
N TYR A 352 10.53 11.82 2.69
CA TYR A 352 9.14 12.25 2.46
C TYR A 352 8.39 12.39 3.78
N ASN A 353 7.64 13.49 3.93
CA ASN A 353 6.74 13.70 5.05
C ASN A 353 5.29 13.49 4.59
N TYR A 354 4.52 12.73 5.37
CA TYR A 354 3.12 12.42 5.10
C TYR A 354 2.21 13.27 6.00
N THR A 355 1.07 13.69 5.47
CA THR A 355 0.15 14.59 6.18
C THR A 355 -1.18 13.95 6.51
N HIS A 356 -1.80 13.29 5.54
CA HIS A 356 -3.12 12.66 5.70
C HIS A 356 -3.34 11.61 4.62
N ALA A 357 -4.24 10.68 4.88
CA ALA A 357 -4.81 9.82 3.86
C ALA A 357 -6.24 10.27 3.55
N VAL A 358 -6.63 10.06 2.30
CA VAL A 358 -7.98 10.31 1.79
C VAL A 358 -8.58 8.98 1.39
N LEU A 359 -9.73 8.69 1.93
CA LEU A 359 -10.57 7.57 1.54
C LEU A 359 -11.81 8.11 0.84
N ALA A 360 -12.11 7.65 -0.37
CA ALA A 360 -13.30 8.03 -1.12
C ALA A 360 -13.99 6.80 -1.66
N LYS A 361 -15.31 6.69 -1.43
CA LYS A 361 -16.15 5.58 -1.88
C LYS A 361 -16.96 5.98 -3.08
N PHE A 362 -16.98 5.12 -4.09
CA PHE A 362 -17.70 5.32 -5.35
C PHE A 362 -18.64 4.16 -5.63
N ASP A 363 -19.80 4.44 -6.21
CA ASP A 363 -20.65 3.42 -6.78
C ASP A 363 -20.10 2.90 -8.13
N VAL A 364 -20.74 1.88 -8.70
CA VAL A 364 -20.38 1.30 -10.00
C VAL A 364 -20.50 2.26 -11.19
N ALA A 365 -21.20 3.39 -11.04
CA ALA A 365 -21.31 4.44 -12.02
C ALA A 365 -20.26 5.56 -11.81
N GLY A 366 -19.37 5.38 -10.81
CA GLY A 366 -18.34 6.34 -10.44
C GLY A 366 -18.88 7.58 -9.72
N ASN A 367 -20.09 7.56 -9.15
CA ASN A 367 -20.56 8.64 -8.29
C ASN A 367 -19.88 8.54 -6.93
N LEU A 368 -19.37 9.66 -6.44
CA LEU A 368 -18.86 9.76 -5.09
C LEU A 368 -20.02 9.59 -4.09
N LEU A 369 -19.94 8.55 -3.25
CA LEU A 369 -20.93 8.28 -2.22
C LEU A 369 -20.59 9.03 -0.93
N TRP A 370 -19.33 8.92 -0.50
CA TRP A 370 -18.77 9.65 0.63
C TRP A 370 -17.24 9.70 0.56
N ASP A 371 -16.65 10.60 1.31
CA ASP A 371 -15.21 10.70 1.50
C ASP A 371 -14.86 10.95 2.97
N GLU A 372 -13.67 10.53 3.36
CA GLU A 372 -13.15 10.70 4.70
C GLU A 372 -11.66 11.04 4.68
N CYS A 373 -11.24 11.80 5.69
CA CYS A 373 -9.86 12.16 5.95
C CYS A 373 -9.31 11.37 7.14
N PHE A 374 -8.12 10.85 7.01
CA PHE A 374 -7.39 10.23 8.10
C PHE A 374 -6.08 11.02 8.34
N PRO A 375 -6.05 11.94 9.32
CA PRO A 375 -4.85 12.69 9.66
C PRO A 375 -3.72 11.74 10.06
N MET A 376 -2.57 11.88 9.38
CA MET A 376 -1.37 11.08 9.65
C MET A 376 -0.36 11.97 10.41
N GLU A 377 0.83 12.04 10.10
CA GLU A 377 2.02 12.64 10.69
C GLU A 377 2.93 11.58 11.31
N PRO A 378 3.25 10.51 10.55
CA PRO A 378 4.21 9.54 11.03
C PRO A 378 5.57 10.21 11.21
N ARG A 379 6.23 9.93 12.33
CA ARG A 379 7.55 10.50 12.64
C ARG A 379 8.68 9.91 11.77
N LEU A 380 8.41 8.81 11.09
CA LEU A 380 9.32 8.25 10.10
C LEU A 380 9.20 9.02 8.79
N MET A 381 10.31 9.57 8.31
CA MET A 381 10.42 10.12 6.96
C MET A 381 11.17 9.11 6.07
N PRO A 382 10.49 8.31 5.26
CA PRO A 382 11.14 7.35 4.39
C PRO A 382 11.87 8.06 3.25
N MET A 383 12.96 7.45 2.77
CA MET A 383 13.75 7.95 1.63
C MET A 383 13.10 7.62 0.27
N TYR A 384 12.06 6.79 0.28
CA TYR A 384 11.26 6.42 -0.89
C TYR A 384 9.78 6.49 -0.54
N VAL A 385 8.93 6.63 -1.54
CA VAL A 385 7.47 6.65 -1.35
C VAL A 385 7.02 5.24 -0.96
N LYS A 386 6.29 5.14 0.14
CA LYS A 386 5.68 3.90 0.63
C LYS A 386 4.26 4.16 1.11
N HIS A 387 3.47 3.11 1.25
CA HIS A 387 2.19 3.17 1.93
C HIS A 387 2.37 2.92 3.43
N PHE A 388 1.75 3.74 4.26
CA PHE A 388 1.69 3.58 5.71
C PHE A 388 0.36 2.98 6.15
N VAL A 389 -0.74 3.39 5.49
CA VAL A 389 -2.09 3.03 5.90
C VAL A 389 -2.44 1.63 5.41
N SER A 390 -2.87 0.81 6.34
CA SER A 390 -3.53 -0.47 6.07
C SER A 390 -5.03 -0.29 6.22
N ALA A 391 -5.82 -0.90 5.33
CA ALA A 391 -7.25 -0.74 5.32
C ALA A 391 -7.98 -2.08 5.27
N SER A 392 -9.07 -2.21 6.03
CA SER A 392 -10.07 -3.28 5.90
C SER A 392 -11.38 -2.67 5.41
N MET A 393 -11.92 -3.22 4.32
CA MET A 393 -13.13 -2.74 3.65
C MET A 393 -14.25 -3.80 3.67
N LYS A 394 -14.17 -4.76 4.58
CA LYS A 394 -15.14 -5.86 4.64
C LYS A 394 -16.21 -5.63 5.71
N GLY A 395 -17.45 -6.01 5.39
CA GLY A 395 -18.58 -5.89 6.31
C GLY A 395 -19.14 -4.48 6.42
N ASN A 396 -19.69 -4.17 7.60
CA ASN A 396 -20.39 -2.90 7.86
C ASN A 396 -19.45 -1.73 8.15
N ASN A 397 -18.16 -2.00 8.35
CA ASN A 397 -17.17 -1.03 8.79
C ASN A 397 -15.98 -0.94 7.84
N VAL A 398 -15.36 0.23 7.83
CA VAL A 398 -14.09 0.49 7.16
C VAL A 398 -13.09 0.92 8.22
N ASN A 399 -12.01 0.14 8.36
CA ASN A 399 -10.94 0.40 9.32
C ASN A 399 -9.70 0.92 8.59
N LEU A 400 -9.20 2.08 8.98
CA LEU A 400 -7.89 2.58 8.59
C LEU A 400 -6.93 2.53 9.78
N LEU A 401 -5.73 2.05 9.54
CA LEU A 401 -4.75 1.83 10.59
C LEU A 401 -3.33 2.05 10.08
N PHE A 402 -2.49 2.70 10.87
CA PHE A 402 -1.04 2.74 10.65
C PHE A 402 -0.27 2.74 11.97
N THR A 403 1.03 2.50 11.91
CA THR A 403 1.91 2.55 13.09
C THR A 403 2.81 3.78 13.06
N ASP A 404 2.96 4.44 14.21
CA ASP A 404 3.96 5.48 14.45
C ASP A 404 4.81 5.15 15.67
N LYS A 405 6.02 4.64 15.45
CA LYS A 405 6.90 4.10 16.50
C LYS A 405 6.19 3.00 17.29
N ASN A 406 6.00 3.19 18.61
CA ASN A 406 5.30 2.26 19.49
C ASN A 406 3.80 2.59 19.67
N ARG A 407 3.22 3.29 18.71
CA ARG A 407 1.78 3.62 18.75
C ARG A 407 1.07 3.06 17.52
N LEU A 408 -0.12 2.55 17.79
CA LEU A 408 -1.10 2.15 16.79
C LEU A 408 -2.08 3.32 16.63
N VAL A 409 -2.24 3.79 15.40
CA VAL A 409 -3.17 4.88 15.08
C VAL A 409 -4.25 4.32 14.19
N SER A 410 -5.51 4.51 14.56
CA SER A 410 -6.66 3.98 13.82
C SER A 410 -7.81 4.98 13.74
N LYS A 411 -8.67 4.83 12.73
CA LYS A 411 -9.94 5.53 12.56
C LYS A 411 -10.93 4.55 11.92
N LEU A 412 -12.17 4.55 12.40
CA LEU A 412 -13.22 3.61 12.00
C LEU A 412 -14.42 4.35 11.45
N PHE A 413 -14.94 3.88 10.32
CA PHE A 413 -16.07 4.46 9.62
C PHE A 413 -17.15 3.42 9.34
N ARG A 414 -18.39 3.85 9.25
CA ARG A 414 -19.47 3.02 8.73
C ARG A 414 -19.36 2.93 7.21
N ASN A 415 -19.36 1.72 6.67
CA ASN A 415 -19.20 1.50 5.25
C ASN A 415 -20.35 2.09 4.40
N ALA A 416 -21.57 2.11 4.93
CA ALA A 416 -22.76 2.57 4.20
C ALA A 416 -22.71 4.06 3.85
N ASP A 417 -22.26 4.91 4.76
CA ASP A 417 -22.42 6.37 4.69
C ASP A 417 -21.15 7.18 5.06
N GLY A 418 -20.06 6.50 5.43
CA GLY A 418 -18.82 7.14 5.85
C GLY A 418 -18.85 7.75 7.25
N ASN A 419 -19.96 7.63 7.99
CA ASN A 419 -20.05 8.22 9.31
C ASN A 419 -18.97 7.65 10.24
N VAL A 420 -18.27 8.52 10.95
CA VAL A 420 -17.23 8.18 11.90
C VAL A 420 -17.84 7.41 13.07
N ILE A 421 -17.44 6.16 13.25
CA ILE A 421 -17.82 5.31 14.40
C ILE A 421 -16.84 5.55 15.53
N GLN A 422 -15.56 5.57 15.21
CA GLN A 422 -14.49 5.90 16.14
C GLN A 422 -13.54 6.90 15.47
N ASP A 423 -13.39 8.05 16.10
CA ASP A 423 -12.47 9.07 15.63
C ASP A 423 -11.01 8.60 15.81
N ARG A 424 -10.09 9.36 15.23
CA ARG A 424 -8.67 9.03 15.26
C ARG A 424 -8.18 8.78 16.67
N THR A 425 -7.84 7.55 16.97
CA THR A 425 -7.19 7.15 18.24
C THR A 425 -5.69 6.95 18.03
N SER A 426 -4.95 6.96 19.12
CA SER A 426 -3.53 6.67 19.13
C SER A 426 -3.17 5.96 20.43
N GLU A 427 -3.02 4.65 20.35
CA GLU A 427 -2.81 3.76 21.49
C GLU A 427 -1.38 3.24 21.51
N ILE A 428 -0.85 2.90 22.68
CA ILE A 428 0.45 2.24 22.80
C ILE A 428 0.29 0.80 22.30
N ILE A 429 1.23 0.34 21.47
CA ILE A 429 1.27 -1.05 21.06
C ILE A 429 1.55 -1.93 22.27
N GLU A 430 0.68 -2.89 22.52
CA GLU A 430 0.72 -3.79 23.66
C GLU A 430 1.41 -5.10 23.30
N THR A 431 1.79 -5.83 24.34
CA THR A 431 2.15 -7.25 24.26
C THR A 431 0.93 -8.11 24.61
N ASP A 432 1.08 -9.43 24.59
CA ASP A 432 0.09 -10.38 25.07
C ASP A 432 0.24 -10.67 26.59
N ASN A 433 1.12 -9.93 27.28
CA ASN A 433 1.39 -10.03 28.70
C ASN A 433 1.13 -8.67 29.38
N GLU A 434 0.18 -8.60 30.29
CA GLU A 434 -0.21 -7.38 31.03
C GLU A 434 0.93 -6.79 31.88
N ASP A 435 1.91 -7.61 32.26
CA ASP A 435 3.09 -7.16 33.02
C ASP A 435 4.17 -6.55 32.15
N GLU A 436 3.93 -6.37 30.85
CA GLU A 436 4.93 -5.92 29.90
C GLU A 436 4.49 -4.69 29.11
N ASP A 437 5.43 -3.77 28.94
CA ASP A 437 5.26 -2.54 28.17
C ASP A 437 6.20 -2.49 26.95
N VAL A 438 5.69 -2.09 25.81
CA VAL A 438 6.51 -1.73 24.65
C VAL A 438 7.04 -0.30 24.82
N LYS A 439 8.24 -0.16 25.35
CA LYS A 439 8.86 1.15 25.62
C LYS A 439 9.36 1.85 24.36
N LYS A 440 9.76 1.09 23.35
CA LYS A 440 10.28 1.62 22.08
C LYS A 440 10.03 0.62 20.94
N MET A 441 9.70 1.14 19.79
CA MET A 441 9.62 0.35 18.56
C MET A 441 10.35 1.05 17.43
N ARG A 442 11.09 0.29 16.62
CA ARG A 442 11.78 0.75 15.41
C ARG A 442 11.28 -0.06 14.22
N TYR A 443 11.24 0.59 13.06
CA TYR A 443 10.77 -0.03 11.82
C TYR A 443 9.38 -0.64 11.98
N SER A 444 8.50 0.11 12.69
CA SER A 444 7.12 -0.32 12.86
C SER A 444 6.37 -0.30 11.53
N ASN A 445 5.65 -1.36 11.27
CA ASN A 445 4.77 -1.50 10.12
C ASN A 445 3.44 -2.08 10.58
N SER A 446 2.41 -1.82 9.81
CA SER A 446 1.11 -2.47 9.93
C SER A 446 0.68 -3.00 8.57
N GLN A 447 -0.11 -4.06 8.58
CA GLN A 447 -0.65 -4.67 7.38
C GLN A 447 -2.00 -5.30 7.68
N HIS A 448 -2.99 -5.10 6.82
CA HIS A 448 -4.24 -5.84 6.90
C HIS A 448 -3.97 -7.33 6.64
N TRP A 449 -4.61 -8.19 7.40
CA TRP A 449 -4.46 -9.64 7.23
C TRP A 449 -5.74 -10.23 6.61
N TYR A 450 -6.77 -10.42 7.40
CA TYR A 450 -8.08 -10.90 6.94
C TYR A 450 -9.20 -10.39 7.88
N GLY A 451 -10.41 -10.19 7.36
CA GLY A 451 -11.53 -9.66 8.13
C GLY A 451 -11.15 -8.36 8.83
N ASP A 452 -11.32 -8.30 10.15
CA ASP A 452 -10.95 -7.16 11.00
C ASP A 452 -9.59 -7.36 11.70
N ASN A 453 -8.76 -8.28 11.19
CA ASN A 453 -7.45 -8.58 11.76
C ASN A 453 -6.35 -7.83 11.02
N PHE A 454 -5.44 -7.24 11.80
CA PHE A 454 -4.25 -6.54 11.33
C PHE A 454 -3.01 -7.13 11.99
N LEU A 455 -1.89 -7.10 11.27
CA LEU A 455 -0.59 -7.41 11.80
C LEU A 455 0.17 -6.11 12.07
N VAL A 456 0.76 -6.02 13.25
CA VAL A 456 1.66 -4.94 13.65
C VAL A 456 3.00 -5.56 13.99
N TYR A 457 4.07 -5.13 13.32
CA TYR A 457 5.36 -5.77 13.49
C TYR A 457 6.53 -4.78 13.41
N GLY A 458 7.65 -5.19 14.00
CA GLY A 458 8.90 -4.43 14.03
C GLY A 458 9.77 -4.77 15.23
N THR A 459 10.92 -4.10 15.33
CA THR A 459 11.85 -4.30 16.44
C THR A 459 11.40 -3.51 17.67
N GLN A 460 11.13 -4.21 18.76
CA GLN A 460 10.63 -3.67 20.02
C GLN A 460 11.66 -3.78 21.15
N VAL A 461 11.61 -2.83 22.10
CA VAL A 461 12.21 -2.93 23.43
C VAL A 461 11.05 -3.08 24.40
N VAL A 462 10.93 -4.26 24.96
CA VAL A 462 9.91 -4.64 25.92
C VAL A 462 10.49 -4.57 27.33
N LYS A 463 9.76 -4.01 28.29
CA LYS A 463 10.12 -3.95 29.70
C LYS A 463 9.07 -4.67 30.52
N ASN A 464 9.47 -5.62 31.35
CA ASN A 464 8.60 -6.20 32.36
C ASN A 464 8.47 -5.21 33.54
N SER A 465 7.25 -4.87 33.89
CA SER A 465 6.94 -3.87 34.94
C SER A 465 7.23 -4.37 36.35
N LYS A 466 7.12 -5.70 36.58
CA LYS A 466 7.36 -6.34 37.90
C LYS A 466 8.85 -6.57 38.15
N THR A 467 9.59 -7.12 37.16
CA THR A 467 11.00 -7.47 37.34
C THR A 467 11.95 -6.34 36.92
N GLY A 468 11.49 -5.37 36.14
CA GLY A 468 12.31 -4.32 35.57
C GLY A 468 13.18 -4.78 34.39
N GLU A 469 13.15 -6.06 34.05
CA GLU A 469 13.92 -6.65 32.96
C GLU A 469 13.55 -6.03 31.60
N ARG A 470 14.56 -5.87 30.74
CA ARG A 470 14.37 -5.36 29.37
C ARG A 470 14.91 -6.36 28.37
N ARG A 471 14.10 -6.65 27.34
CA ARG A 471 14.53 -7.45 26.20
C ARG A 471 14.28 -6.70 24.88
N LYS A 472 15.08 -7.01 23.88
CA LYS A 472 14.92 -6.51 22.51
C LYS A 472 14.52 -7.67 21.63
N VAL A 473 13.40 -7.52 20.92
CA VAL A 473 12.80 -8.56 20.08
C VAL A 473 12.33 -7.98 18.74
N PHE A 474 12.29 -8.78 17.69
CA PHE A 474 11.41 -8.55 16.57
C PHE A 474 10.10 -9.22 16.91
N ALA A 475 9.01 -8.45 16.91
CA ALA A 475 7.69 -8.96 17.28
C ALA A 475 6.69 -8.76 16.14
N VAL A 476 5.81 -9.73 15.99
CA VAL A 476 4.62 -9.69 15.14
C VAL A 476 3.41 -9.88 16.03
N THR A 477 2.55 -8.90 16.08
CA THR A 477 1.35 -8.88 16.94
C THR A 477 0.10 -8.82 16.07
N LYS A 478 -0.85 -9.70 16.31
CA LYS A 478 -2.16 -9.69 15.71
C LYS A 478 -3.10 -8.81 16.52
N TYR A 479 -3.65 -7.80 15.89
CA TYR A 479 -4.72 -6.96 16.41
C TYR A 479 -6.04 -7.28 15.73
N THR A 480 -7.10 -7.44 16.51
CA THR A 480 -8.47 -7.52 16.02
C THR A 480 -9.20 -6.24 16.41
N ILE A 481 -9.77 -5.54 15.43
CA ILE A 481 -10.59 -4.34 15.65
C ILE A 481 -12.04 -4.81 15.79
N LYS A 482 -12.64 -4.59 16.99
CA LYS A 482 -14.02 -5.00 17.30
C LYS A 482 -14.89 -3.78 17.47
#